data_4f6fe908e51f40b237016138aed5a725
#
_entry.id   4f6fe908e51f40b237016138aed5a725
#
_cell.length_a   1.000
_cell.length_b   1.000
_cell.length_c   1.000
_cell.angle_alpha   90.00
_cell.angle_beta   90.00
_cell.angle_gamma   90.00
#
_symmetry.space_group_name_H-M   'P 1'
#
loop_
_entity.id
_entity.type
_entity.pdbx_description
1 polymer ?
#
loop_
_entity_poly.entity_id
_entity_poly.type
_entity_poly.pdbx_seq_one_letter_code
_entity_poly.pdbx_strand_id
1 'polypeptide(L)'
;MSLLGNILGIRLNLLIGPSPVALPAPADVMNAIADLEVKLTDTTESGFKLSINTGRTGPTDFLESPLIMHPQLQRGCRAIVTMIFDVIPYVIFDGIVTKREYTPGNGSRSGVLTLFGRDLSMELDKEVKQTEHPALDETMIAMKIAVSYPQFGMLPMVLPPKFIDPPIPVDRIPQQSCSDWAYLHQMARRHGYETYIDPGPLPGMNSLYWGPPVKPGVPQRTLTVDMGPASDAYDVTTSEDDTVLTSVETKVLDRITGVEMPVIALVGSNPPLGAIPETVARFGETRKETITTTGLNAAQAMGRAQAKIDEGAKKAFTVSGTIDSTRYNAALKARDMVFLRGAGLSYGGLYKVSEVRHLVKPGSYEQQFVLSRGDRLPMAPMVLP
;
A
#
# COMPACT_ATOMS: atom_id res chain seq x y z
N MET A 1 30.79 11.04 25.99
CA MET A 1 29.54 10.70 25.26
C MET A 1 29.24 9.24 25.54
N SER A 2 28.10 8.94 26.11
CA SER A 2 27.72 7.59 26.52
C SER A 2 27.54 6.71 25.29
N LEU A 3 28.14 5.52 25.28
CA LEU A 3 27.95 4.48 24.27
C LEU A 3 26.44 4.14 24.07
N LEU A 4 25.62 4.37 25.09
CA LEU A 4 24.14 4.20 25.02
C LEU A 4 23.45 5.27 24.21
N GLY A 5 23.98 6.49 24.09
CA GLY A 5 23.38 7.57 23.29
C GLY A 5 23.42 7.31 21.77
N ASN A 6 24.31 6.43 21.30
CA ASN A 6 24.37 6.02 19.88
C ASN A 6 23.50 4.80 19.56
N ILE A 7 22.92 4.13 20.55
CA ILE A 7 22.08 2.95 20.39
C ILE A 7 20.60 3.35 20.41
N LEU A 8 20.25 4.42 21.11
CA LEU A 8 18.90 4.97 21.22
C LEU A 8 18.70 6.03 20.12
N GLY A 9 17.60 5.91 19.40
CA GLY A 9 17.20 6.86 18.35
C GLY A 9 16.76 6.18 17.04
N ILE A 10 16.31 7.00 16.11
CA ILE A 10 15.82 6.53 14.81
C ILE A 10 17.00 6.44 13.85
N ARG A 11 17.19 5.27 13.24
CA ARG A 11 18.31 5.00 12.32
C ARG A 11 17.80 4.42 11.02
N LEU A 12 18.38 4.87 9.91
CA LEU A 12 18.17 4.30 8.60
C LEU A 12 19.15 3.14 8.37
N ASN A 13 18.64 2.01 7.91
CA ASN A 13 19.42 0.90 7.35
C ASN A 13 18.97 0.68 5.91
N LEU A 14 19.89 0.82 4.97
CA LEU A 14 19.66 0.64 3.53
C LEU A 14 20.43 -0.58 3.04
N LEU A 15 19.71 -1.54 2.45
CA LEU A 15 20.31 -2.60 1.66
C LEU A 15 20.04 -2.28 0.20
N ILE A 16 21.09 -2.28 -0.64
CA ILE A 16 20.93 -2.01 -2.07
C ILE A 16 21.96 -2.86 -2.86
N GLY A 17 21.52 -3.47 -3.96
CA GLY A 17 22.41 -4.33 -4.74
C GLY A 17 21.72 -4.93 -5.95
N PRO A 18 22.47 -5.65 -6.81
CA PRO A 18 21.90 -6.29 -7.99
C PRO A 18 20.76 -7.25 -7.65
N SER A 19 19.58 -7.03 -8.29
CA SER A 19 18.42 -7.91 -8.08
C SER A 19 18.73 -9.37 -8.45
N PRO A 20 18.24 -10.35 -7.67
CA PRO A 20 17.30 -10.24 -6.54
C PRO A 20 17.95 -9.98 -5.17
N VAL A 21 19.28 -9.88 -5.10
CA VAL A 21 20.03 -9.77 -3.84
C VAL A 21 20.27 -8.31 -3.49
N ALA A 22 19.91 -7.91 -2.26
CA ALA A 22 20.26 -6.60 -1.71
C ALA A 22 21.38 -6.77 -0.66
N LEU A 23 22.42 -5.97 -0.77
CA LEU A 23 23.58 -5.96 0.12
C LEU A 23 23.59 -4.68 0.96
N PRO A 24 24.22 -4.66 2.15
CA PRO A 24 24.35 -3.43 2.92
C PRO A 24 24.96 -2.31 2.06
N ALA A 25 24.35 -1.13 2.11
CA ALA A 25 24.89 0.03 1.44
C ALA A 25 26.26 0.41 2.06
N PRO A 26 27.28 0.68 1.24
CA PRO A 26 28.60 1.08 1.76
C PRO A 26 28.55 2.40 2.53
N ALA A 27 29.51 2.64 3.37
CA ALA A 27 29.56 3.81 4.23
C ALA A 27 29.62 5.13 3.47
N ASP A 28 30.28 5.17 2.32
CA ASP A 28 30.36 6.32 1.42
C ASP A 28 28.98 6.66 0.83
N VAL A 29 28.22 5.66 0.43
CA VAL A 29 26.82 5.84 -0.02
C VAL A 29 25.94 6.34 1.11
N MET A 30 26.01 5.71 2.29
CA MET A 30 25.20 6.08 3.47
C MET A 30 25.49 7.53 3.93
N ASN A 31 26.76 7.94 3.92
CA ASN A 31 27.16 9.29 4.32
C ASN A 31 26.79 10.37 3.27
N ALA A 32 26.60 9.96 2.03
CA ALA A 32 26.25 10.85 0.93
C ALA A 32 24.73 11.04 0.77
N ILE A 33 23.89 10.30 1.50
CA ILE A 33 22.43 10.44 1.43
C ILE A 33 22.02 11.85 1.85
N ALA A 34 21.36 12.57 0.94
CA ALA A 34 20.80 13.90 1.19
C ALA A 34 19.35 13.81 1.69
N ASP A 35 18.53 13.04 1.00
CA ASP A 35 17.15 12.74 1.36
C ASP A 35 16.71 11.38 0.82
N LEU A 36 15.80 10.75 1.55
CA LEU A 36 15.09 9.56 1.14
C LEU A 36 13.60 9.78 1.39
N GLU A 37 12.81 9.65 0.36
CA GLU A 37 11.35 9.66 0.40
C GLU A 37 10.84 8.27 0.02
N VAL A 38 9.97 7.69 0.85
CA VAL A 38 9.25 6.45 0.55
C VAL A 38 7.77 6.76 0.59
N LYS A 39 7.07 6.52 -0.50
CA LYS A 39 5.62 6.69 -0.61
C LYS A 39 4.97 5.33 -0.74
N LEU A 40 4.10 5.00 0.21
CA LEU A 40 3.29 3.80 0.25
C LEU A 40 1.82 4.19 0.11
N THR A 41 1.09 3.52 -0.77
CA THR A 41 -0.32 3.85 -1.03
C THR A 41 -1.13 2.59 -1.34
N ASP A 42 -2.44 2.65 -1.12
CA ASP A 42 -3.38 1.58 -1.45
C ASP A 42 -3.97 1.67 -2.86
N THR A 43 -3.84 2.83 -3.52
CA THR A 43 -4.51 3.09 -4.81
C THR A 43 -3.59 3.08 -6.01
N THR A 44 -2.32 3.40 -5.82
CA THR A 44 -1.31 3.47 -6.87
C THR A 44 -0.10 2.64 -6.49
N GLU A 45 0.88 2.57 -7.36
CA GLU A 45 2.13 1.88 -7.07
C GLU A 45 2.92 2.63 -6.00
N SER A 46 3.46 1.88 -5.07
CA SER A 46 4.38 2.40 -4.07
C SER A 46 5.77 2.61 -4.66
N GLY A 47 6.49 3.58 -4.15
CA GLY A 47 7.81 3.91 -4.68
C GLY A 47 8.70 4.64 -3.70
N PHE A 48 9.96 4.79 -4.08
CA PHE A 48 10.93 5.58 -3.33
C PHE A 48 11.72 6.52 -4.24
N LYS A 49 12.23 7.57 -3.63
CA LYS A 49 13.17 8.52 -4.19
C LYS A 49 14.33 8.68 -3.22
N LEU A 50 15.54 8.38 -3.66
CA LEU A 50 16.77 8.51 -2.87
C LEU A 50 17.69 9.51 -3.56
N SER A 51 18.01 10.60 -2.89
CA SER A 51 18.95 11.63 -3.38
C SER A 51 20.29 11.48 -2.68
N ILE A 52 21.35 11.40 -3.45
CA ILE A 52 22.73 11.21 -3.00
C ILE A 52 23.59 12.37 -3.49
N ASN A 53 24.28 13.02 -2.57
CA ASN A 53 25.23 14.06 -2.92
C ASN A 53 26.50 13.44 -3.54
N THR A 54 26.80 13.83 -4.78
CA THR A 54 27.96 13.34 -5.52
C THR A 54 29.12 14.37 -5.48
N GLY A 55 29.41 14.90 -4.27
CA GLY A 55 30.50 15.85 -4.08
C GLY A 55 31.83 15.30 -4.58
N ARG A 56 32.72 16.17 -5.06
CA ARG A 56 34.11 15.82 -5.32
C ARG A 56 34.82 15.56 -4.00
N THR A 57 35.33 14.33 -3.82
CA THR A 57 36.00 13.93 -2.58
C THR A 57 37.52 13.94 -2.71
N GLY A 58 38.08 14.18 -3.91
CA GLY A 58 39.53 14.19 -4.10
C GLY A 58 40.00 14.65 -5.48
N PRO A 59 41.31 14.83 -5.64
CA PRO A 59 41.90 15.25 -6.90
C PRO A 59 41.80 14.22 -8.03
N THR A 60 41.40 12.99 -7.74
CA THR A 60 41.21 11.90 -8.71
C THR A 60 39.82 11.92 -9.35
N ASP A 61 38.89 12.76 -8.89
CA ASP A 61 37.52 12.88 -9.40
C ASP A 61 37.45 13.75 -10.67
N PHE A 62 38.50 13.74 -11.48
CA PHE A 62 38.60 14.57 -12.68
C PHE A 62 37.58 14.20 -13.77
N LEU A 63 37.16 12.95 -13.82
CA LEU A 63 36.28 12.46 -14.88
C LEU A 63 34.83 12.32 -14.42
N GLU A 64 34.59 11.67 -13.29
CA GLU A 64 33.23 11.43 -12.77
C GLU A 64 33.28 11.10 -11.26
N SER A 65 32.21 11.41 -10.51
CA SER A 65 32.13 11.02 -9.10
C SER A 65 32.03 9.49 -8.99
N PRO A 66 32.83 8.83 -8.09
CA PRO A 66 32.79 7.38 -7.89
C PRO A 66 31.40 6.85 -7.58
N LEU A 67 30.53 7.63 -6.91
CA LEU A 67 29.16 7.26 -6.60
C LEU A 67 28.27 7.09 -7.83
N ILE A 68 28.53 7.84 -8.92
CA ILE A 68 27.76 7.71 -10.16
C ILE A 68 28.03 6.34 -10.83
N MET A 69 29.25 5.87 -10.78
CA MET A 69 29.66 4.57 -11.36
C MET A 69 29.44 3.40 -10.41
N HIS A 70 29.00 3.67 -9.17
CA HIS A 70 28.90 2.62 -8.16
C HIS A 70 27.94 1.49 -8.58
N PRO A 71 28.36 0.20 -8.56
CA PRO A 71 27.58 -0.92 -9.07
C PRO A 71 26.23 -1.11 -8.37
N GLN A 72 26.17 -0.81 -7.07
CA GLN A 72 24.94 -0.94 -6.28
C GLN A 72 23.92 0.16 -6.56
N LEU A 73 24.31 1.28 -7.20
CA LEU A 73 23.42 2.41 -7.49
C LEU A 73 22.92 2.40 -8.95
N GLN A 74 22.98 1.25 -9.62
CA GLN A 74 22.55 1.11 -11.01
C GLN A 74 21.04 0.81 -11.10
N ARG A 75 20.47 1.02 -12.29
CA ARG A 75 19.10 0.57 -12.59
C ARG A 75 19.01 -0.94 -12.48
N GLY A 76 17.88 -1.45 -12.01
CA GLY A 76 17.67 -2.88 -11.77
C GLY A 76 18.23 -3.37 -10.43
N CYS A 77 18.88 -2.52 -9.63
CA CYS A 77 19.24 -2.89 -8.26
C CYS A 77 18.00 -2.93 -7.36
N ARG A 78 17.96 -3.92 -6.47
CA ARG A 78 16.96 -4.03 -5.40
C ARG A 78 17.37 -3.13 -4.24
N ALA A 79 16.42 -2.37 -3.71
CA ALA A 79 16.61 -1.50 -2.55
C ALA A 79 15.61 -1.86 -1.46
N ILE A 80 16.13 -2.15 -0.24
CA ILE A 80 15.32 -2.45 0.94
C ILE A 80 15.62 -1.37 1.98
N VAL A 81 14.58 -0.67 2.39
CA VAL A 81 14.67 0.43 3.37
C VAL A 81 14.10 -0.04 4.70
N THR A 82 14.92 0.03 5.74
CA THR A 82 14.52 -0.33 7.11
C THR A 82 14.78 0.84 8.03
N MET A 83 13.76 1.25 8.77
CA MET A 83 13.89 2.21 9.85
C MET A 83 14.00 1.46 11.18
N ILE A 84 14.98 1.80 11.98
CA ILE A 84 15.23 1.17 13.29
C ILE A 84 14.90 2.21 14.36
N PHE A 85 13.91 1.91 15.18
CA PHE A 85 13.53 2.70 16.35
C PHE A 85 14.09 1.99 17.60
N ASP A 86 15.04 2.63 18.26
CA ASP A 86 15.81 2.03 19.32
C ASP A 86 16.48 0.72 18.86
N VAL A 87 15.82 -0.41 19.06
CA VAL A 87 16.31 -1.75 18.68
C VAL A 87 15.33 -2.49 17.74
N ILE A 88 14.16 -1.92 17.47
CA ILE A 88 13.10 -2.57 16.68
C ILE A 88 13.22 -2.14 15.22
N PRO A 89 13.50 -3.06 14.29
CA PRO A 89 13.53 -2.77 12.87
C PRO A 89 12.13 -2.78 12.28
N TYR A 90 11.83 -1.80 11.42
CA TYR A 90 10.64 -1.74 10.58
C TYR A 90 11.07 -1.66 9.12
N VAL A 91 10.83 -2.72 8.35
CA VAL A 91 11.02 -2.67 6.90
C VAL A 91 9.90 -1.85 6.31
N ILE A 92 10.23 -0.68 5.77
CA ILE A 92 9.24 0.25 5.22
C ILE A 92 9.10 0.11 3.71
N PHE A 93 10.12 -0.41 3.01
CA PHE A 93 10.08 -0.54 1.57
C PHE A 93 11.00 -1.67 1.08
N ASP A 94 10.55 -2.37 0.04
CA ASP A 94 11.34 -3.31 -0.75
C ASP A 94 10.95 -3.17 -2.22
N GLY A 95 11.90 -2.86 -3.08
CA GLY A 95 11.61 -2.62 -4.49
C GLY A 95 12.85 -2.49 -5.35
N ILE A 96 12.67 -2.05 -6.60
CA ILE A 96 13.70 -2.02 -7.64
C ILE A 96 13.92 -0.58 -8.11
N VAL A 97 15.20 -0.21 -8.30
CA VAL A 97 15.59 1.07 -8.91
C VAL A 97 15.23 1.05 -10.40
N THR A 98 14.30 1.93 -10.78
CA THR A 98 13.78 2.00 -12.15
C THR A 98 14.44 3.11 -12.97
N LYS A 99 14.72 4.24 -12.34
CA LYS A 99 15.23 5.44 -13.00
C LYS A 99 16.36 6.07 -12.18
N ARG A 100 17.32 6.65 -12.87
CA ARG A 100 18.41 7.44 -12.29
C ARG A 100 18.44 8.79 -12.98
N GLU A 101 18.58 9.85 -12.19
CA GLU A 101 18.77 11.20 -12.65
C GLU A 101 20.02 11.76 -12.01
N TYR A 102 20.86 12.39 -12.80
CA TYR A 102 22.04 13.09 -12.30
C TYR A 102 21.96 14.57 -12.64
N THR A 103 22.06 15.40 -11.64
CA THR A 103 22.15 16.83 -11.76
C THR A 103 23.57 17.26 -11.41
N PRO A 104 24.38 17.72 -12.39
CA PRO A 104 25.73 18.17 -12.13
C PRO A 104 25.78 19.33 -11.14
N GLY A 105 26.80 19.35 -10.32
CA GLY A 105 27.10 20.50 -9.46
C GLY A 105 27.55 21.74 -10.26
N ASN A 106 27.32 22.89 -9.70
CA ASN A 106 27.80 24.16 -10.26
C ASN A 106 28.59 24.94 -9.19
N GLY A 107 29.90 24.84 -9.20
CA GLY A 107 30.79 25.62 -8.35
C GLY A 107 30.50 25.67 -6.84
N SER A 108 29.34 26.15 -6.44
CA SER A 108 28.87 26.28 -5.05
C SER A 108 27.98 25.14 -4.55
N ARG A 109 27.46 24.30 -5.45
CA ARG A 109 26.58 23.16 -5.10
C ARG A 109 27.15 21.86 -5.60
N SER A 110 27.16 20.87 -4.73
CA SER A 110 27.51 19.49 -5.10
C SER A 110 26.53 18.96 -6.15
N GLY A 111 26.99 18.06 -7.02
CA GLY A 111 26.10 17.31 -7.89
C GLY A 111 25.20 16.38 -7.06
N VAL A 112 24.05 16.03 -7.58
CA VAL A 112 23.08 15.15 -6.93
C VAL A 112 22.71 14.01 -7.88
N LEU A 113 22.87 12.78 -7.41
CA LEU A 113 22.35 11.57 -8.05
C LEU A 113 21.03 11.20 -7.37
N THR A 114 19.94 11.20 -8.12
CA THR A 114 18.62 10.79 -7.64
C THR A 114 18.23 9.45 -8.23
N LEU A 115 17.93 8.49 -7.36
CA LEU A 115 17.40 7.18 -7.72
C LEU A 115 15.90 7.16 -7.46
N PHE A 116 15.15 6.69 -8.44
CA PHE A 116 13.72 6.41 -8.29
C PHE A 116 13.51 4.91 -8.40
N GLY A 117 12.65 4.38 -7.56
CA GLY A 117 12.29 2.97 -7.62
C GLY A 117 10.81 2.75 -7.37
N ARG A 118 10.36 1.56 -7.76
CA ARG A 118 9.01 1.05 -7.56
C ARG A 118 9.07 -0.20 -6.71
N ASP A 119 7.97 -0.55 -6.10
CA ASP A 119 7.85 -1.78 -5.34
C ASP A 119 8.01 -3.03 -6.25
N LEU A 120 8.02 -4.21 -5.66
CA LEU A 120 8.24 -5.46 -6.38
C LEU A 120 7.11 -5.83 -7.35
N SER A 121 6.00 -5.09 -7.37
CA SER A 121 4.94 -5.28 -8.37
C SER A 121 5.44 -5.16 -9.79
N MET A 122 6.45 -4.32 -10.00
CA MET A 122 7.13 -4.16 -11.28
C MET A 122 7.72 -5.49 -11.80
N GLU A 123 8.19 -6.36 -10.91
CA GLU A 123 8.73 -7.67 -11.31
C GLU A 123 7.63 -8.60 -11.83
N LEU A 124 6.42 -8.48 -11.28
CA LEU A 124 5.24 -9.23 -11.72
C LEU A 124 4.64 -8.66 -13.01
N ASP A 125 4.97 -7.40 -13.33
CA ASP A 125 4.46 -6.68 -14.51
C ASP A 125 5.40 -6.76 -15.73
N LYS A 126 6.58 -7.37 -15.59
CA LYS A 126 7.60 -7.41 -16.66
C LYS A 126 7.21 -8.22 -17.89
N GLU A 127 6.48 -9.30 -17.71
CA GLU A 127 6.21 -10.27 -18.76
C GLU A 127 4.72 -10.45 -18.97
N VAL A 128 4.28 -10.34 -20.22
CA VAL A 128 2.92 -10.71 -20.63
C VAL A 128 2.87 -12.22 -20.84
N LYS A 129 2.02 -12.90 -20.07
CA LYS A 129 1.85 -14.35 -20.12
C LYS A 129 0.55 -14.72 -20.85
N GLN A 130 0.62 -15.79 -21.61
CA GLN A 130 -0.57 -16.47 -22.15
C GLN A 130 -0.67 -17.83 -21.47
N THR A 131 -1.51 -17.92 -20.45
CA THR A 131 -1.61 -19.13 -19.61
C THR A 131 -3.07 -19.45 -19.32
N GLU A 132 -3.41 -20.72 -19.42
CA GLU A 132 -4.68 -21.25 -18.98
C GLU A 132 -4.60 -21.76 -17.55
N HIS A 133 -5.68 -21.58 -16.80
CA HIS A 133 -5.80 -22.02 -15.42
C HIS A 133 -6.99 -22.99 -15.26
N PRO A 134 -6.89 -24.23 -15.80
CA PRO A 134 -7.98 -25.19 -15.74
C PRO A 134 -8.29 -25.58 -14.29
N ALA A 135 -9.57 -25.59 -13.93
CA ALA A 135 -10.09 -25.96 -12.62
C ALA A 135 -9.54 -25.14 -11.41
N LEU A 136 -8.94 -23.97 -11.66
CA LEU A 136 -8.46 -23.08 -10.60
C LEU A 136 -9.43 -21.90 -10.45
N ASP A 137 -9.86 -21.63 -9.22
CA ASP A 137 -10.55 -20.41 -8.87
C ASP A 137 -9.57 -19.22 -8.75
N GLU A 138 -10.10 -18.01 -8.62
CA GLU A 138 -9.28 -16.80 -8.57
C GLU A 138 -8.36 -16.77 -7.33
N THR A 139 -8.76 -17.37 -6.21
CA THR A 139 -7.95 -17.52 -4.99
C THR A 139 -6.74 -18.40 -5.26
N MET A 140 -6.94 -19.56 -5.87
CA MET A 140 -5.86 -20.49 -6.19
C MET A 140 -4.92 -19.93 -7.25
N ILE A 141 -5.44 -19.18 -8.22
CA ILE A 141 -4.62 -18.49 -9.22
C ILE A 141 -3.75 -17.42 -8.55
N ALA A 142 -4.30 -16.61 -7.65
CA ALA A 142 -3.53 -15.61 -6.92
C ALA A 142 -2.43 -16.24 -6.05
N MET A 143 -2.72 -17.36 -5.37
CA MET A 143 -1.70 -18.13 -4.65
C MET A 143 -0.61 -18.67 -5.58
N LYS A 144 -0.99 -19.25 -6.72
CA LYS A 144 -0.05 -19.76 -7.72
C LYS A 144 0.90 -18.68 -8.22
N ILE A 145 0.37 -17.49 -8.51
CA ILE A 145 1.20 -16.36 -8.94
C ILE A 145 2.15 -15.95 -7.82
N ALA A 146 1.69 -15.81 -6.57
CA ALA A 146 2.54 -15.39 -5.45
C ALA A 146 3.73 -16.33 -5.25
N VAL A 147 3.52 -17.64 -5.25
CA VAL A 147 4.60 -18.62 -5.06
C VAL A 147 5.53 -18.75 -6.27
N SER A 148 5.21 -18.15 -7.41
CA SER A 148 6.06 -18.16 -8.61
C SER A 148 7.27 -17.20 -8.50
N TYR A 149 7.35 -16.38 -7.45
CA TYR A 149 8.40 -15.39 -7.23
C TYR A 149 9.22 -15.62 -5.94
N PRO A 150 9.75 -16.85 -5.70
CA PRO A 150 10.43 -17.18 -4.45
C PRO A 150 11.74 -16.38 -4.25
N GLN A 151 12.37 -15.91 -5.34
CA GLN A 151 13.60 -15.12 -5.30
C GLN A 151 13.44 -13.78 -4.59
N PHE A 152 12.20 -13.29 -4.43
CA PHE A 152 11.89 -12.06 -3.70
C PHE A 152 11.31 -12.33 -2.30
N GLY A 153 11.33 -13.57 -1.83
CA GLY A 153 10.75 -13.96 -0.54
C GLY A 153 9.24 -13.76 -0.49
N MET A 154 8.55 -13.93 -1.63
CA MET A 154 7.12 -13.65 -1.77
C MET A 154 6.28 -14.71 -1.09
N LEU A 155 5.55 -14.34 -0.06
CA LEU A 155 4.59 -15.21 0.65
C LEU A 155 3.16 -14.84 0.24
N PRO A 156 2.30 -15.82 -0.09
CA PRO A 156 0.91 -15.56 -0.42
C PRO A 156 0.11 -15.18 0.84
N MET A 157 -0.54 -14.02 0.81
CA MET A 157 -1.57 -13.62 1.76
C MET A 157 -2.87 -13.40 0.99
N VAL A 158 -3.55 -14.50 0.66
CA VAL A 158 -4.71 -14.51 -0.23
C VAL A 158 -5.94 -14.91 0.57
N LEU A 159 -6.99 -14.08 0.49
CA LEU A 159 -8.26 -14.30 1.17
C LEU A 159 -9.35 -14.64 0.14
N PRO A 160 -10.12 -15.72 0.35
CA PRO A 160 -11.18 -16.07 -0.58
C PRO A 160 -12.31 -15.05 -0.58
N PRO A 161 -12.94 -14.77 -1.73
CA PRO A 161 -14.09 -13.88 -1.82
C PRO A 161 -15.36 -14.54 -1.22
N LYS A 162 -16.31 -13.69 -0.82
CA LYS A 162 -17.61 -14.16 -0.31
C LYS A 162 -18.41 -14.96 -1.35
N PHE A 163 -18.33 -14.54 -2.60
CA PHE A 163 -19.01 -15.19 -3.72
C PHE A 163 -17.98 -15.91 -4.58
N ILE A 164 -17.75 -17.18 -4.31
CA ILE A 164 -16.85 -18.04 -5.06
C ILE A 164 -17.65 -18.67 -6.21
N ASP A 165 -17.08 -18.57 -7.42
CA ASP A 165 -17.58 -19.26 -8.60
C ASP A 165 -16.47 -20.13 -9.17
N PRO A 166 -16.31 -21.36 -8.68
CA PRO A 166 -15.27 -22.26 -9.17
C PRO A 166 -15.52 -22.63 -10.63
N PRO A 167 -14.53 -22.45 -11.51
CA PRO A 167 -14.70 -22.74 -12.91
C PRO A 167 -14.75 -24.26 -13.12
N ILE A 168 -15.82 -24.72 -13.77
CA ILE A 168 -15.94 -26.10 -14.25
C ILE A 168 -15.22 -26.14 -15.60
N PRO A 169 -14.17 -26.98 -15.81
CA PRO A 169 -13.37 -26.95 -17.04
C PRO A 169 -14.15 -27.20 -18.34
N VAL A 170 -15.27 -27.93 -18.27
CA VAL A 170 -16.15 -28.15 -19.44
C VAL A 170 -16.92 -26.89 -19.82
N ASP A 171 -17.08 -25.95 -18.89
CA ASP A 171 -17.89 -24.77 -19.06
C ASP A 171 -17.01 -23.51 -19.30
N ARG A 172 -15.95 -23.36 -18.49
CA ARG A 172 -15.06 -22.19 -18.56
C ARG A 172 -13.67 -22.54 -18.06
N ILE A 173 -12.65 -22.15 -18.82
CA ILE A 173 -11.26 -22.16 -18.37
C ILE A 173 -10.81 -20.71 -18.25
N PRO A 174 -10.39 -20.24 -17.04
CA PRO A 174 -9.81 -18.91 -16.89
C PRO A 174 -8.53 -18.78 -17.72
N GLN A 175 -8.45 -17.71 -18.53
CA GLN A 175 -7.31 -17.42 -19.38
C GLN A 175 -6.66 -16.12 -18.96
N GLN A 176 -5.34 -16.14 -18.81
CA GLN A 176 -4.51 -14.98 -18.62
C GLN A 176 -3.86 -14.60 -19.93
N SER A 177 -4.01 -13.35 -20.36
CA SER A 177 -3.39 -12.78 -21.58
C SER A 177 -2.71 -11.44 -21.29
N CYS A 178 -2.22 -11.27 -20.06
CA CYS A 178 -1.55 -10.06 -19.57
C CYS A 178 -0.48 -10.44 -18.54
N SER A 179 0.20 -9.45 -17.98
CA SER A 179 1.16 -9.68 -16.91
C SER A 179 0.48 -10.25 -15.65
N ASP A 180 1.25 -10.92 -14.80
CA ASP A 180 0.75 -11.45 -13.52
C ASP A 180 0.15 -10.34 -12.65
N TRP A 181 0.78 -9.17 -12.63
CA TRP A 181 0.30 -8.01 -11.89
C TRP A 181 -1.04 -7.49 -12.40
N ALA A 182 -1.15 -7.29 -13.72
CA ALA A 182 -2.39 -6.86 -14.34
C ALA A 182 -3.51 -7.87 -14.14
N TYR A 183 -3.20 -9.17 -14.18
CA TYR A 183 -4.19 -10.22 -13.98
C TYR A 183 -4.71 -10.28 -12.54
N LEU A 184 -3.82 -10.15 -11.55
CA LEU A 184 -4.19 -10.05 -10.13
C LEU A 184 -5.14 -8.85 -9.90
N HIS A 185 -4.84 -7.70 -10.48
CA HIS A 185 -5.71 -6.52 -10.40
C HIS A 185 -7.07 -6.73 -11.08
N GLN A 186 -7.10 -7.39 -12.24
CA GLN A 186 -8.36 -7.69 -12.93
C GLN A 186 -9.25 -8.61 -12.06
N MET A 187 -8.68 -9.64 -11.45
CA MET A 187 -9.39 -10.53 -10.55
C MET A 187 -9.83 -9.80 -9.27
N ALA A 188 -8.97 -9.00 -8.66
CA ALA A 188 -9.28 -8.24 -7.45
C ALA A 188 -10.46 -7.27 -7.67
N ARG A 189 -10.47 -6.52 -8.76
CA ARG A 189 -11.56 -5.58 -9.10
C ARG A 189 -12.93 -6.24 -9.22
N ARG A 190 -13.00 -7.51 -9.60
CA ARG A 190 -14.27 -8.25 -9.70
C ARG A 190 -14.96 -8.42 -8.35
N HIS A 191 -14.16 -8.42 -7.28
CA HIS A 191 -14.63 -8.64 -5.90
C HIS A 191 -14.51 -7.40 -5.00
N GLY A 192 -14.10 -6.24 -5.56
CA GLY A 192 -13.79 -5.05 -4.76
C GLY A 192 -12.57 -5.22 -3.87
N TYR A 193 -11.71 -6.19 -4.21
CA TYR A 193 -10.48 -6.54 -3.51
C TYR A 193 -9.33 -5.61 -3.90
N GLU A 194 -8.31 -5.61 -3.06
CA GLU A 194 -7.03 -4.95 -3.30
C GLU A 194 -5.93 -5.99 -3.48
N THR A 195 -4.94 -5.65 -4.29
CA THR A 195 -3.72 -6.42 -4.43
C THR A 195 -2.51 -5.50 -4.35
N TYR A 196 -1.55 -5.89 -3.54
CA TYR A 196 -0.31 -5.15 -3.32
C TYR A 196 0.76 -6.07 -2.73
N ILE A 197 1.98 -5.58 -2.71
CA ILE A 197 3.10 -6.27 -2.07
C ILE A 197 3.50 -5.45 -0.84
N ASP A 198 3.44 -6.09 0.33
CA ASP A 198 3.91 -5.52 1.57
C ASP A 198 5.29 -6.08 1.92
N PRO A 199 6.24 -5.22 2.33
CA PRO A 199 7.48 -5.71 2.93
C PRO A 199 7.18 -6.42 4.24
N GLY A 200 7.82 -7.56 4.45
CA GLY A 200 7.64 -8.38 5.64
C GLY A 200 8.40 -7.86 6.85
N PRO A 201 8.34 -8.57 8.00
CA PRO A 201 9.01 -8.15 9.22
C PRO A 201 10.54 -8.18 9.11
N LEU A 202 11.08 -8.98 8.19
CA LEU A 202 12.52 -9.08 7.93
C LEU A 202 12.86 -8.59 6.53
N PRO A 203 14.03 -7.95 6.35
CA PRO A 203 14.48 -7.54 5.03
C PRO A 203 14.53 -8.71 4.05
N GLY A 204 13.96 -8.49 2.85
CA GLY A 204 13.92 -9.51 1.80
C GLY A 204 12.76 -10.51 1.88
N MET A 205 11.98 -10.51 2.95
CA MET A 205 10.69 -11.19 3.02
C MET A 205 9.59 -10.23 2.58
N ASN A 206 8.69 -10.70 1.73
CA ASN A 206 7.56 -9.92 1.24
C ASN A 206 6.29 -10.75 1.26
N SER A 207 5.15 -10.10 1.31
CA SER A 207 3.86 -10.75 1.17
C SER A 207 3.08 -10.14 0.02
N LEU A 208 2.57 -11.00 -0.87
CA LEU A 208 1.60 -10.60 -1.87
C LEU A 208 0.22 -10.73 -1.25
N TYR A 209 -0.40 -9.59 -1.01
CA TYR A 209 -1.77 -9.51 -0.54
C TYR A 209 -2.74 -9.51 -1.72
N TRP A 210 -3.79 -10.33 -1.62
CA TRP A 210 -4.96 -10.33 -2.48
C TRP A 210 -6.18 -10.58 -1.61
N GLY A 211 -7.00 -9.57 -1.39
CA GLY A 211 -8.10 -9.67 -0.42
C GLY A 211 -8.91 -8.39 -0.26
N PRO A 212 -9.85 -8.36 0.70
CA PRO A 212 -10.67 -7.18 0.96
C PRO A 212 -9.83 -5.96 1.36
N PRO A 213 -10.33 -4.74 1.12
CA PRO A 213 -9.61 -3.49 1.42
C PRO A 213 -9.22 -3.33 2.89
N VAL A 214 -10.02 -3.88 3.80
CA VAL A 214 -9.72 -3.91 5.24
C VAL A 214 -9.07 -5.25 5.55
N LYS A 215 -7.74 -5.22 5.70
CA LYS A 215 -6.94 -6.40 6.05
C LYS A 215 -7.22 -6.84 7.48
N PRO A 216 -7.51 -8.12 7.73
CA PRO A 216 -7.61 -8.64 9.09
C PRO A 216 -6.28 -8.47 9.83
N GLY A 217 -6.33 -7.93 11.04
CA GLY A 217 -5.13 -7.72 11.83
C GLY A 217 -5.38 -6.89 13.09
N VAL A 218 -4.33 -6.75 13.88
CA VAL A 218 -4.35 -5.87 15.07
C VAL A 218 -4.03 -4.44 14.58
N PRO A 219 -4.81 -3.43 15.01
CA PRO A 219 -4.49 -2.05 14.70
C PRO A 219 -3.10 -1.67 15.19
N GLN A 220 -2.45 -0.80 14.43
CA GLN A 220 -1.17 -0.22 14.80
C GLN A 220 -1.29 0.70 16.02
N ARG A 221 -0.16 1.18 16.52
CA ARG A 221 -0.10 2.15 17.61
C ARG A 221 -1.01 3.34 17.28
N THR A 222 -1.84 3.73 18.26
CA THR A 222 -2.81 4.82 18.15
C THR A 222 -2.14 6.15 17.84
N LEU A 223 -2.70 6.89 16.90
CA LEU A 223 -2.34 8.28 16.64
C LEU A 223 -3.13 9.21 17.56
N THR A 224 -2.44 10.12 18.21
CA THR A 224 -3.04 11.04 19.18
C THR A 224 -2.88 12.50 18.72
N VAL A 225 -3.98 13.23 18.68
CA VAL A 225 -4.07 14.61 18.20
C VAL A 225 -4.67 15.47 19.29
N ASP A 226 -4.25 16.73 19.38
CA ASP A 226 -4.83 17.76 20.28
C ASP A 226 -4.99 17.31 21.76
N MET A 227 -4.03 16.56 22.26
CA MET A 227 -3.98 16.09 23.64
C MET A 227 -2.72 16.58 24.38
N GLY A 228 -2.27 17.78 24.04
CA GLY A 228 -1.12 18.43 24.65
C GLY A 228 0.17 17.59 24.51
N PRO A 229 0.88 17.32 25.63
CA PRO A 229 2.15 16.56 25.57
C PRO A 229 2.00 15.11 25.06
N ALA A 230 0.80 14.55 25.08
CA ALA A 230 0.51 13.21 24.60
C ALA A 230 0.28 13.15 23.07
N SER A 231 0.21 14.31 22.40
CA SER A 231 0.04 14.37 20.95
C SER A 231 1.29 13.88 20.23
N ASP A 232 1.11 12.97 19.28
CA ASP A 232 2.16 12.45 18.40
C ASP A 232 1.90 12.77 16.92
N ALA A 233 0.72 13.33 16.60
CA ALA A 233 0.38 13.83 15.27
C ALA A 233 -0.02 15.31 15.32
N TYR A 234 0.31 16.06 14.27
CA TYR A 234 0.06 17.49 14.09
C TYR A 234 -0.33 17.81 12.65
N ASP A 235 -0.76 19.05 12.40
CA ASP A 235 -1.28 19.52 11.10
C ASP A 235 -2.37 18.61 10.54
N VAL A 236 -3.28 18.17 11.44
CA VAL A 236 -4.31 17.22 11.08
C VAL A 236 -5.51 17.94 10.46
N THR A 237 -5.84 17.51 9.25
CA THR A 237 -7.02 17.99 8.51
C THR A 237 -7.96 16.83 8.25
N THR A 238 -9.25 17.05 8.48
CA THR A 238 -10.32 16.08 8.23
C THR A 238 -11.16 16.55 7.04
N SER A 239 -11.55 15.62 6.18
CA SER A 239 -12.43 15.90 5.02
C SER A 239 -13.49 14.82 4.90
N GLU A 240 -14.69 15.24 4.51
CA GLU A 240 -15.82 14.36 4.16
C GLU A 240 -16.09 14.48 2.66
N ASP A 241 -16.24 13.35 1.99
CA ASP A 241 -16.59 13.30 0.56
C ASP A 241 -18.04 12.84 0.40
N ASP A 242 -18.79 13.58 -0.43
CA ASP A 242 -20.22 13.39 -0.66
C ASP A 242 -20.53 12.40 -1.80
N THR A 243 -19.53 11.78 -2.41
CA THR A 243 -19.69 10.94 -3.62
C THR A 243 -19.97 9.46 -3.35
N VAL A 244 -20.58 9.13 -2.20
CA VAL A 244 -20.84 7.73 -1.82
C VAL A 244 -22.00 7.14 -2.63
N LEU A 245 -21.76 5.99 -3.26
CA LEU A 245 -22.80 5.19 -3.92
C LEU A 245 -23.71 4.53 -2.87
N THR A 246 -25.02 4.70 -3.00
CA THR A 246 -26.00 4.16 -2.04
C THR A 246 -26.67 2.88 -2.52
N SER A 247 -26.74 2.63 -3.82
CA SER A 247 -27.27 1.36 -4.35
C SER A 247 -26.74 1.03 -5.73
N VAL A 248 -26.56 -0.25 -5.96
CA VAL A 248 -26.25 -0.80 -7.28
C VAL A 248 -27.30 -1.82 -7.68
N GLU A 249 -27.97 -1.56 -8.80
CA GLU A 249 -29.03 -2.40 -9.32
C GLU A 249 -28.58 -2.97 -10.67
N THR A 250 -28.80 -4.27 -10.91
CA THR A 250 -28.58 -4.89 -12.20
C THR A 250 -29.58 -6.02 -12.44
N LYS A 251 -29.79 -6.36 -13.70
CA LYS A 251 -30.51 -7.56 -14.10
C LYS A 251 -29.55 -8.49 -14.81
N VAL A 252 -29.55 -9.73 -14.44
CA VAL A 252 -28.69 -10.77 -15.01
C VAL A 252 -29.56 -11.90 -15.53
N LEU A 253 -29.31 -12.28 -16.76
CA LEU A 253 -29.84 -13.54 -17.30
C LEU A 253 -28.94 -14.66 -16.76
N ASP A 254 -29.47 -15.43 -15.81
CA ASP A 254 -28.74 -16.57 -15.26
C ASP A 254 -28.48 -17.59 -16.39
N ARG A 255 -27.21 -17.91 -16.60
CA ARG A 255 -26.77 -18.78 -17.69
C ARG A 255 -27.21 -20.22 -17.51
N ILE A 256 -27.47 -20.65 -16.29
CA ILE A 256 -27.86 -22.03 -15.95
C ILE A 256 -29.36 -22.19 -16.12
N THR A 257 -30.13 -21.23 -15.61
CA THR A 257 -31.60 -21.33 -15.57
C THR A 257 -32.29 -20.60 -16.71
N GLY A 258 -31.61 -19.68 -17.40
CA GLY A 258 -32.17 -18.83 -18.46
C GLY A 258 -33.20 -17.79 -17.96
N VAL A 259 -33.29 -17.57 -16.64
CA VAL A 259 -34.24 -16.63 -16.02
C VAL A 259 -33.56 -15.29 -15.73
N GLU A 260 -34.24 -14.19 -15.98
CA GLU A 260 -33.81 -12.87 -15.55
C GLU A 260 -33.92 -12.76 -14.04
N MET A 261 -32.80 -12.55 -13.35
CA MET A 261 -32.75 -12.29 -11.91
C MET A 261 -32.37 -10.84 -11.64
N PRO A 262 -33.14 -10.09 -10.85
CA PRO A 262 -32.72 -8.79 -10.34
C PRO A 262 -31.65 -9.00 -9.28
N VAL A 263 -30.55 -8.26 -9.38
CA VAL A 263 -29.48 -8.22 -8.38
C VAL A 263 -29.42 -6.79 -7.82
N ILE A 264 -29.61 -6.68 -6.52
CA ILE A 264 -29.61 -5.41 -5.82
C ILE A 264 -28.62 -5.49 -4.66
N ALA A 265 -27.63 -4.61 -4.64
CA ALA A 265 -26.72 -4.44 -3.52
C ALA A 265 -26.97 -3.06 -2.88
N LEU A 266 -27.18 -3.05 -1.57
CA LEU A 266 -27.53 -1.85 -0.81
C LEU A 266 -26.54 -1.51 0.31
N VAL A 267 -25.78 -2.48 0.78
CA VAL A 267 -24.86 -2.33 1.93
C VAL A 267 -23.49 -2.89 1.57
N GLY A 268 -22.44 -2.21 2.02
CA GLY A 268 -21.05 -2.67 1.83
C GLY A 268 -20.81 -4.06 2.43
N SER A 269 -19.87 -4.79 1.85
CA SER A 269 -19.46 -6.11 2.32
C SER A 269 -18.25 -6.09 3.23
N ASN A 270 -17.54 -4.98 3.27
CA ASN A 270 -16.37 -4.79 4.11
C ASN A 270 -16.73 -4.72 5.59
N PRO A 271 -15.86 -5.20 6.49
CA PRO A 271 -16.04 -4.99 7.91
C PRO A 271 -16.17 -3.48 8.20
N PRO A 272 -17.22 -3.06 8.95
CA PRO A 272 -17.39 -1.65 9.26
C PRO A 272 -16.25 -1.16 10.16
N LEU A 273 -15.74 0.02 9.89
CA LEU A 273 -14.74 0.71 10.72
C LEU A 273 -15.39 1.73 11.65
N GLY A 274 -16.68 2.04 11.43
CA GLY A 274 -17.51 2.92 12.23
C GLY A 274 -18.85 2.30 12.60
N ALA A 275 -19.60 2.95 13.47
CA ALA A 275 -20.86 2.44 14.01
C ALA A 275 -22.01 2.47 12.98
N ILE A 276 -21.98 3.42 12.05
CA ILE A 276 -23.04 3.61 11.04
C ILE A 276 -22.36 3.66 9.65
N PRO A 277 -22.58 2.66 8.79
CA PRO A 277 -22.12 2.73 7.42
C PRO A 277 -22.72 3.94 6.68
N GLU A 278 -21.89 4.67 5.93
CA GLU A 278 -22.32 5.86 5.19
C GLU A 278 -23.43 5.54 4.19
N THR A 279 -23.40 4.36 3.60
CA THR A 279 -24.48 3.87 2.72
C THR A 279 -25.84 3.77 3.41
N VAL A 280 -25.87 3.54 4.73
CA VAL A 280 -27.09 3.49 5.55
C VAL A 280 -27.45 4.88 6.06
N ALA A 281 -26.48 5.69 6.45
CA ALA A 281 -26.70 7.04 6.97
C ALA A 281 -27.36 7.96 5.93
N ARG A 282 -27.09 7.71 4.65
CA ARG A 282 -27.66 8.48 3.51
C ARG A 282 -28.89 7.83 2.88
N PHE A 283 -29.59 7.00 3.62
CA PHE A 283 -30.82 6.38 3.13
C PHE A 283 -31.83 7.45 2.69
N GLY A 284 -32.04 7.57 1.38
CA GLY A 284 -32.91 8.60 0.76
C GLY A 284 -32.21 9.55 -0.20
N GLU A 285 -30.89 9.77 -0.08
CA GLU A 285 -30.06 10.48 -1.07
C GLU A 285 -29.43 9.45 -2.02
N THR A 286 -30.21 8.94 -2.96
CA THR A 286 -29.79 7.76 -3.73
C THR A 286 -29.01 8.13 -4.98
N ARG A 287 -27.72 7.90 -4.96
CA ARG A 287 -26.92 7.72 -6.18
C ARG A 287 -27.01 6.27 -6.59
N LYS A 288 -27.78 6.00 -7.64
CA LYS A 288 -27.96 4.65 -8.20
C LYS A 288 -27.02 4.43 -9.38
N GLU A 289 -26.36 3.29 -9.41
CA GLU A 289 -25.59 2.85 -10.58
C GLU A 289 -26.14 1.53 -11.11
N THR A 290 -26.25 1.39 -12.41
CA THR A 290 -26.69 0.15 -13.05
C THR A 290 -25.48 -0.52 -13.71
N ILE A 291 -25.21 -1.77 -13.37
CA ILE A 291 -24.17 -2.57 -14.03
C ILE A 291 -24.79 -3.28 -15.23
N THR A 292 -24.27 -2.99 -16.41
CA THR A 292 -24.63 -3.68 -17.65
C THR A 292 -23.51 -4.64 -18.06
N THR A 293 -23.52 -5.85 -17.50
CA THR A 293 -22.53 -6.87 -17.88
C THR A 293 -23.26 -8.14 -18.31
N THR A 294 -23.06 -8.57 -19.54
CA THR A 294 -23.63 -9.80 -20.10
C THR A 294 -22.77 -11.03 -19.77
N GLY A 295 -23.37 -12.19 -19.69
CA GLY A 295 -22.66 -13.47 -19.52
C GLY A 295 -22.21 -13.80 -18.09
N LEU A 296 -22.74 -13.09 -17.09
CA LEU A 296 -22.50 -13.40 -15.67
C LEU A 296 -23.57 -14.36 -15.15
N ASN A 297 -23.19 -15.20 -14.18
CA ASN A 297 -24.16 -15.85 -13.32
C ASN A 297 -24.58 -14.94 -12.16
N ALA A 298 -25.61 -15.31 -11.42
CA ALA A 298 -26.15 -14.52 -10.32
C ALA A 298 -25.12 -14.21 -9.23
N ALA A 299 -24.24 -15.18 -8.89
CA ALA A 299 -23.21 -15.01 -7.88
C ALA A 299 -22.13 -14.00 -8.33
N GLN A 300 -21.69 -14.07 -9.57
CA GLN A 300 -20.74 -13.13 -10.15
C GLN A 300 -21.32 -11.71 -10.22
N ALA A 301 -22.59 -11.58 -10.61
CA ALA A 301 -23.24 -10.29 -10.67
C ALA A 301 -23.38 -9.65 -9.27
N MET A 302 -23.74 -10.46 -8.27
CA MET A 302 -23.83 -9.99 -6.88
C MET A 302 -22.45 -9.55 -6.36
N GLY A 303 -21.40 -10.34 -6.63
CA GLY A 303 -20.03 -9.98 -6.27
C GLY A 303 -19.59 -8.64 -6.88
N ARG A 304 -19.90 -8.40 -8.16
CA ARG A 304 -19.58 -7.13 -8.83
C ARG A 304 -20.40 -5.94 -8.33
N ALA A 305 -21.69 -6.15 -8.07
CA ALA A 305 -22.56 -5.12 -7.50
C ALA A 305 -22.06 -4.71 -6.11
N GLN A 306 -21.70 -5.71 -5.30
CA GLN A 306 -21.12 -5.49 -3.98
C GLN A 306 -19.79 -4.74 -4.04
N ALA A 307 -18.90 -5.14 -4.95
CA ALA A 307 -17.60 -4.50 -5.17
C ALA A 307 -17.72 -2.99 -5.49
N LYS A 308 -18.74 -2.63 -6.27
CA LYS A 308 -19.02 -1.23 -6.63
C LYS A 308 -19.45 -0.39 -5.42
N ILE A 309 -20.30 -0.93 -4.56
CA ILE A 309 -20.69 -0.25 -3.31
C ILE A 309 -19.49 -0.09 -2.40
N ASP A 310 -18.74 -1.16 -2.22
CA ASP A 310 -17.53 -1.15 -1.39
C ASP A 310 -16.48 -0.13 -1.87
N GLU A 311 -16.32 0.02 -3.18
CA GLU A 311 -15.42 1.01 -3.78
C GLU A 311 -15.89 2.44 -3.52
N GLY A 312 -17.20 2.70 -3.67
CA GLY A 312 -17.78 4.02 -3.43
C GLY A 312 -17.70 4.45 -1.97
N ALA A 313 -17.79 3.53 -1.02
CA ALA A 313 -17.76 3.83 0.41
C ALA A 313 -16.35 4.02 1.00
N LYS A 314 -15.27 3.57 0.32
CA LYS A 314 -13.90 3.51 0.90
C LYS A 314 -13.37 4.82 1.47
N LYS A 315 -13.74 5.97 0.93
CA LYS A 315 -13.13 7.28 1.20
C LYS A 315 -14.13 8.34 1.62
N ALA A 316 -15.26 7.96 2.23
CA ALA A 316 -16.25 8.90 2.70
C ALA A 316 -15.65 9.90 3.73
N PHE A 317 -14.75 9.40 4.58
CA PHE A 317 -14.02 10.22 5.55
C PHE A 317 -12.53 10.05 5.33
N THR A 318 -11.82 11.16 5.19
CA THR A 318 -10.35 11.18 5.08
C THR A 318 -9.75 12.09 6.15
N VAL A 319 -8.62 11.65 6.69
CA VAL A 319 -7.84 12.43 7.67
C VAL A 319 -6.40 12.42 7.21
N SER A 320 -5.81 13.59 7.04
CA SER A 320 -4.39 13.75 6.69
C SER A 320 -3.66 14.50 7.80
N GLY A 321 -2.38 14.23 7.95
CA GLY A 321 -1.55 14.88 8.95
C GLY A 321 -0.11 14.41 8.92
N THR A 322 0.68 14.90 9.86
CA THR A 322 2.09 14.58 10.03
C THR A 322 2.35 14.01 11.42
N ILE A 323 3.20 12.99 11.50
CA ILE A 323 3.57 12.33 12.75
C ILE A 323 4.93 12.85 13.22
N ASP A 324 5.02 13.21 14.48
CA ASP A 324 6.29 13.34 15.19
C ASP A 324 6.85 11.93 15.44
N SER A 325 7.75 11.50 14.58
CA SER A 325 8.29 10.14 14.62
C SER A 325 9.05 9.82 15.92
N THR A 326 9.55 10.84 16.60
CA THR A 326 10.27 10.68 17.88
C THR A 326 9.31 10.31 19.00
N ARG A 327 8.13 10.95 19.03
CA ARG A 327 7.09 10.67 20.03
C ARG A 327 6.32 9.39 19.70
N TYR A 328 5.99 9.21 18.44
CA TYR A 328 5.28 8.02 17.98
C TYR A 328 6.14 6.76 18.13
N ASN A 329 7.46 6.85 18.01
CA ASN A 329 8.45 5.79 18.18
C ASN A 329 8.11 4.48 17.47
N ALA A 330 7.57 4.57 16.24
CA ALA A 330 7.28 3.46 15.35
C ALA A 330 7.17 3.95 13.90
N ALA A 331 7.30 3.05 12.93
CA ALA A 331 6.97 3.35 11.55
C ALA A 331 5.50 3.02 11.30
N LEU A 332 4.71 3.98 10.81
CA LEU A 332 3.35 3.75 10.37
C LEU A 332 3.39 2.98 9.04
N LYS A 333 2.63 1.91 8.96
CA LYS A 333 2.48 1.11 7.73
C LYS A 333 1.21 1.49 7.01
N ALA A 334 1.29 1.68 5.70
CA ALA A 334 0.11 1.82 4.85
C ALA A 334 -0.71 0.52 4.84
N ARG A 335 -1.99 0.61 4.53
CA ARG A 335 -2.95 -0.49 4.34
C ARG A 335 -3.36 -1.22 5.62
N ASP A 336 -2.65 -1.03 6.73
CA ASP A 336 -3.04 -1.54 8.05
C ASP A 336 -3.97 -0.55 8.77
N MET A 337 -4.63 -1.02 9.82
CA MET A 337 -5.55 -0.20 10.61
C MET A 337 -4.82 0.57 11.70
N VAL A 338 -5.35 1.75 12.04
CA VAL A 338 -4.87 2.62 13.12
C VAL A 338 -6.03 3.29 13.84
N PHE A 339 -5.93 3.46 15.15
CA PHE A 339 -6.86 4.32 15.88
C PHE A 339 -6.41 5.77 15.84
N LEU A 340 -7.34 6.69 15.63
CA LEU A 340 -7.17 8.13 15.77
C LEU A 340 -7.88 8.59 17.04
N ARG A 341 -7.13 9.23 17.95
CA ARG A 341 -7.60 9.75 19.23
C ARG A 341 -7.42 11.27 19.29
N GLY A 342 -8.35 11.98 19.93
CA GLY A 342 -8.26 13.44 20.10
C GLY A 342 -8.90 14.26 18.99
N ALA A 343 -9.34 13.65 17.89
CA ALA A 343 -10.04 14.34 16.79
C ALA A 343 -11.55 14.53 17.02
N GLY A 344 -12.01 14.46 18.26
CA GLY A 344 -13.43 14.56 18.62
C GLY A 344 -14.23 13.28 18.36
N LEU A 345 -15.52 13.32 18.71
CA LEU A 345 -16.40 12.15 18.59
C LEU A 345 -16.72 11.79 17.13
N SER A 346 -16.77 12.77 16.24
CA SER A 346 -17.12 12.54 14.83
C SER A 346 -15.96 11.92 14.02
N TYR A 347 -14.75 12.37 14.28
CA TYR A 347 -13.56 12.00 13.49
C TYR A 347 -12.60 11.05 14.19
N GLY A 348 -12.78 10.83 15.49
CA GLY A 348 -12.02 9.80 16.20
C GLY A 348 -12.42 8.40 15.78
N GLY A 349 -11.62 7.37 16.14
CA GLY A 349 -11.96 5.98 15.92
C GLY A 349 -10.98 5.23 15.04
N LEU A 350 -11.43 4.10 14.47
CA LEU A 350 -10.63 3.21 13.66
C LEU A 350 -10.63 3.65 12.21
N TYR A 351 -9.44 3.69 11.62
CA TYR A 351 -9.20 4.05 10.21
C TYR A 351 -8.27 3.05 9.55
N LYS A 352 -8.40 2.92 8.24
CA LYS A 352 -7.40 2.32 7.37
C LYS A 352 -6.37 3.40 6.98
N VAL A 353 -5.11 3.05 7.00
CA VAL A 353 -4.04 3.93 6.50
C VAL A 353 -3.97 3.79 4.99
N SER A 354 -4.46 4.78 4.25
CA SER A 354 -4.49 4.77 2.79
C SER A 354 -3.17 5.17 2.15
N GLU A 355 -2.48 6.12 2.75
CA GLU A 355 -1.16 6.57 2.26
C GLU A 355 -0.25 6.91 3.44
N VAL A 356 1.01 6.54 3.31
CA VAL A 356 2.10 7.02 4.18
C VAL A 356 3.25 7.47 3.32
N ARG A 357 3.79 8.64 3.65
CA ARG A 357 5.01 9.16 3.07
C ARG A 357 6.04 9.31 4.16
N HIS A 358 7.10 8.54 4.09
CA HIS A 358 8.25 8.60 4.98
C HIS A 358 9.29 9.55 4.38
N LEU A 359 9.64 10.60 5.09
CA LEU A 359 10.60 11.61 4.69
C LEU A 359 11.80 11.52 5.63
N VAL A 360 12.91 11.01 5.13
CA VAL A 360 14.15 10.82 5.90
C VAL A 360 15.21 11.78 5.39
N LYS A 361 15.73 12.60 6.27
CA LYS A 361 16.87 13.50 6.03
C LYS A 361 17.88 13.32 7.16
N PRO A 362 19.15 13.70 6.97
CA PRO A 362 20.10 13.70 8.06
C PRO A 362 19.59 14.50 9.25
N GLY A 363 19.37 13.82 10.38
CA GLY A 363 18.85 14.43 11.61
C GLY A 363 17.34 14.66 11.70
N SER A 364 16.57 14.28 10.67
CA SER A 364 15.09 14.42 10.65
C SER A 364 14.43 13.21 10.04
N TYR A 365 13.36 12.75 10.65
CA TYR A 365 12.46 11.75 10.09
C TYR A 365 11.02 12.11 10.38
N GLU A 366 10.26 12.33 9.34
CA GLU A 366 8.84 12.68 9.38
C GLU A 366 8.02 11.64 8.66
N GLN A 367 6.79 11.43 9.11
CA GLN A 367 5.82 10.55 8.49
C GLN A 367 4.54 11.34 8.20
N GLN A 368 4.21 11.53 6.94
CA GLN A 368 2.93 12.10 6.53
C GLN A 368 1.96 10.97 6.26
N PHE A 369 0.72 11.11 6.69
CA PHE A 369 -0.28 10.07 6.54
C PHE A 369 -1.58 10.58 5.94
N VAL A 370 -2.28 9.67 5.27
CA VAL A 370 -3.68 9.82 4.89
C VAL A 370 -4.43 8.59 5.39
N LEU A 371 -5.42 8.81 6.21
CA LEU A 371 -6.32 7.78 6.71
C LEU A 371 -7.64 7.84 5.98
N SER A 372 -8.31 6.72 5.83
CA SER A 372 -9.65 6.66 5.24
C SER A 372 -10.59 5.74 6.02
N ARG A 373 -11.86 6.10 6.01
CA ARG A 373 -12.95 5.33 6.60
C ARG A 373 -14.24 5.54 5.80
N GLY A 374 -15.02 4.47 5.64
CA GLY A 374 -16.30 4.49 4.94
C GLY A 374 -17.53 4.64 5.84
N ASP A 375 -17.36 4.84 7.14
CA ASP A 375 -18.43 4.77 8.13
C ASP A 375 -18.42 5.98 9.06
N ARG A 376 -19.61 6.36 9.55
CA ARG A 376 -19.78 7.43 10.55
C ARG A 376 -19.63 6.89 11.96
N LEU A 377 -19.17 7.76 12.85
CA LEU A 377 -19.01 7.54 14.29
C LEU A 377 -18.07 6.36 14.63
N PRO A 378 -17.32 6.44 15.70
CA PRO A 378 -16.47 5.35 16.15
C PRO A 378 -17.29 4.17 16.68
N MET A 379 -16.85 2.94 16.45
CA MET A 379 -17.47 1.73 17.00
C MET A 379 -17.31 1.59 18.52
N ALA A 380 -16.22 2.11 19.07
CA ALA A 380 -15.97 2.09 20.51
C ALA A 380 -16.00 3.51 21.07
N PRO A 381 -16.57 3.72 22.27
CA PRO A 381 -16.47 5.01 22.93
C PRO A 381 -14.98 5.32 23.14
N MET A 382 -14.57 6.49 22.67
CA MET A 382 -13.22 6.98 22.91
C MET A 382 -12.97 7.00 24.40
N VAL A 383 -11.86 6.45 24.83
CA VAL A 383 -11.40 6.62 26.21
C VAL A 383 -11.21 8.12 26.39
N LEU A 384 -12.06 8.71 27.24
CA LEU A 384 -11.91 10.09 27.66
C LEU A 384 -10.54 10.26 28.31
N PRO A 385 -9.92 11.42 28.19
CA PRO A 385 -8.58 11.69 28.72
C PRO A 385 -8.46 11.45 30.20
#